data_fb48a98a372567f49e0caf66facbeed2
#
_entry.id   fb48a98a372567f49e0caf66facbeed2
#
_cell.length_a   1.000
_cell.length_b   1.000
_cell.length_c   1.000
_cell.angle_alpha   90.00
_cell.angle_beta   90.00
_cell.angle_gamma   90.00
#
_symmetry.space_group_name_H-M   'P 1'
#
loop_
_entity.id
_entity.type
_entity.pdbx_description
1 polymer ?
#
loop_
_entity_poly.entity_id
_entity_poly.type
_entity_poly.pdbx_seq_one_letter_code
_entity_poly.pdbx_strand_id
1 'polypeptide(L)'
;SFEPNKDVYDIMYAKFKNDDKVFCNNFALGNKIEDKHFNITEKTGKSSFYNLNTSEDWIKNRNNRYTTYVTSKQKVKVFTIDDYCKDKGINEIDLLKMDTQGYEDKILEGSINYLKNDKIKFVIAEIIFNDYYDEYFLFSNIEKHLVPNNFRLVGMEINNNNIFQGAVFGANVYYM
;
A
#
# COMPACT_ATOMS: atom_id res chain seq x y z
N SER A 1 10.81 2.04 6.96
CA SER A 1 9.38 2.34 6.86
C SER A 1 9.16 3.62 6.05
N PHE A 2 8.03 3.70 5.35
CA PHE A 2 7.66 4.82 4.49
C PHE A 2 6.24 5.27 4.88
N GLU A 3 6.08 6.55 5.18
CA GLU A 3 4.80 7.14 5.59
C GLU A 3 4.65 8.53 4.96
N PRO A 4 3.79 8.68 3.94
CA PRO A 4 3.59 9.96 3.28
C PRO A 4 2.82 10.98 4.13
N ASN A 5 1.88 10.53 4.98
CA ASN A 5 1.13 11.42 5.88
C ASN A 5 2.07 12.00 6.94
N LYS A 6 2.29 13.32 6.91
CA LYS A 6 3.23 13.99 7.80
C LYS A 6 2.92 13.78 9.27
N ASP A 7 1.64 13.85 9.67
CA ASP A 7 1.24 13.72 11.07
C ASP A 7 1.48 12.29 11.58
N VAL A 8 1.18 11.28 10.76
CA VAL A 8 1.45 9.86 11.09
C VAL A 8 2.95 9.60 11.10
N TYR A 9 3.69 10.18 10.15
CA TYR A 9 5.14 10.11 10.13
C TYR A 9 5.76 10.67 11.41
N ASP A 10 5.31 11.82 11.90
CA ASP A 10 5.87 12.44 13.11
C ASP A 10 5.67 11.56 14.34
N ILE A 11 4.52 10.90 14.46
CA ILE A 11 4.23 9.92 15.51
C ILE A 11 5.19 8.72 15.38
N MET A 12 5.31 8.17 14.19
CA MET A 12 6.21 7.04 13.90
C MET A 12 7.67 7.41 14.21
N TYR A 13 8.12 8.57 13.73
CA TYR A 13 9.48 9.04 13.96
C TYR A 13 9.78 9.26 15.44
N ALA A 14 8.86 9.90 16.17
CA ALA A 14 9.02 10.10 17.61
C ALA A 14 9.19 8.79 18.39
N LYS A 15 8.48 7.74 17.94
CA LYS A 15 8.55 6.42 18.54
C LYS A 15 9.88 5.70 18.27
N PHE A 16 10.41 5.82 17.07
CA PHE A 16 11.52 4.99 16.59
C PHE A 16 12.85 5.75 16.40
N LYS A 17 12.92 7.08 16.60
CA LYS A 17 14.11 7.90 16.35
C LYS A 17 15.37 7.48 17.11
N ASN A 18 15.22 6.73 18.20
CA ASN A 18 16.33 6.23 19.00
C ASN A 18 16.70 4.78 18.69
N ASP A 19 16.01 4.14 17.73
CA ASP A 19 16.33 2.79 17.27
C ASP A 19 17.12 2.88 15.96
N ASP A 20 18.40 2.56 16.02
CA ASP A 20 19.34 2.63 14.89
C ASP A 20 19.03 1.63 13.76
N LYS A 21 18.13 0.67 14.02
CA LYS A 21 17.65 -0.31 13.04
C LYS A 21 16.41 0.14 12.29
N VAL A 22 15.79 1.25 12.69
CA VAL A 22 14.53 1.73 12.09
C VAL A 22 14.74 3.03 11.33
N PHE A 23 14.61 2.99 10.02
CA PHE A 23 14.69 4.14 9.13
C PHE A 23 13.28 4.61 8.76
N CYS A 24 12.89 5.77 9.29
CA CYS A 24 11.61 6.41 9.00
C CYS A 24 11.76 7.39 7.85
N ASN A 25 10.92 7.27 6.82
CA ASN A 25 10.97 8.10 5.62
C ASN A 25 9.61 8.79 5.42
N ASN A 26 9.59 10.14 5.31
CA ASN A 26 8.37 10.91 5.06
C ASN A 26 8.18 11.14 3.57
N PHE A 27 7.93 10.08 2.85
CA PHE A 27 7.53 10.08 1.43
C PHE A 27 6.82 8.77 1.09
N ALA A 28 6.18 8.71 -0.05
CA ALA A 28 5.54 7.51 -0.56
C ALA A 28 6.45 6.72 -1.50
N LEU A 29 6.13 5.45 -1.67
CA LEU A 29 6.67 4.63 -2.75
C LEU A 29 5.64 4.50 -3.90
N GLY A 30 6.13 4.37 -5.13
CA GLY A 30 5.32 4.22 -6.32
C GLY A 30 6.15 3.82 -7.54
N ASN A 31 5.61 4.04 -8.74
CA ASN A 31 6.23 3.57 -9.99
C ASN A 31 7.19 4.58 -10.65
N LYS A 32 7.23 5.81 -10.17
CA LYS A 32 8.13 6.86 -10.68
C LYS A 32 8.40 7.92 -9.62
N ILE A 33 9.49 8.68 -9.80
CA ILE A 33 9.81 9.83 -8.95
C ILE A 33 8.93 11.00 -9.39
N GLU A 34 8.06 11.46 -8.50
CA GLU A 34 7.18 12.59 -8.73
C GLU A 34 6.71 13.25 -7.43
N ASP A 35 6.15 14.45 -7.56
CA ASP A 35 5.30 15.05 -6.52
C ASP A 35 3.83 14.72 -6.83
N LYS A 36 3.11 14.16 -5.87
CA LYS A 36 1.72 13.73 -6.07
C LYS A 36 0.84 14.14 -4.89
N HIS A 37 -0.45 14.39 -5.14
CA HIS A 37 -1.40 14.66 -4.07
C HIS A 37 -1.86 13.35 -3.43
N PHE A 38 -1.79 13.32 -2.10
CA PHE A 38 -2.22 12.22 -1.25
C PHE A 38 -3.45 12.64 -0.45
N ASN A 39 -4.51 11.87 -0.51
CA ASN A 39 -5.75 12.15 0.19
C ASN A 39 -5.62 11.70 1.64
N ILE A 40 -5.70 12.64 2.56
CA ILE A 40 -5.74 12.37 4.00
C ILE A 40 -7.20 12.19 4.40
N THR A 41 -7.51 11.08 5.03
CA THR A 41 -8.85 10.78 5.51
C THR A 41 -8.96 10.92 7.03
N GLU A 42 -10.19 11.12 7.54
CA GLU A 42 -10.48 11.13 8.97
C GLU A 42 -9.90 9.89 9.67
N LYS A 43 -10.09 8.72 9.07
CA LYS A 43 -9.47 7.47 9.52
C LYS A 43 -8.15 7.31 8.78
N THR A 44 -7.05 7.76 9.36
CA THR A 44 -5.73 7.85 8.69
C THR A 44 -5.30 6.57 7.98
N GLY A 45 -5.67 5.39 8.49
CA GLY A 45 -5.43 4.10 7.84
C GLY A 45 -6.22 3.85 6.54
N LYS A 46 -7.03 4.84 6.08
CA LYS A 46 -7.74 4.81 4.81
C LYS A 46 -7.27 5.90 3.85
N SER A 47 -6.20 6.59 4.21
CA SER A 47 -5.57 7.59 3.33
C SER A 47 -4.92 6.91 2.14
N SER A 48 -5.09 7.50 0.94
CA SER A 48 -4.64 6.88 -0.31
C SER A 48 -4.35 7.93 -1.38
N PHE A 49 -3.67 7.53 -2.46
CA PHE A 49 -3.58 8.32 -3.69
C PHE A 49 -4.87 8.31 -4.49
N TYR A 50 -5.73 7.32 -4.28
CA TYR A 50 -7.03 7.20 -4.92
C TYR A 50 -8.12 7.94 -4.15
N ASN A 51 -9.18 8.34 -4.84
CA ASN A 51 -10.32 8.94 -4.18
C ASN A 51 -11.21 7.85 -3.59
N LEU A 52 -11.90 8.18 -2.51
CA LEU A 52 -12.91 7.30 -1.95
C LEU A 52 -14.10 7.18 -2.90
N ASN A 53 -14.66 6.00 -3.01
CA ASN A 53 -15.94 5.83 -3.69
C ASN A 53 -17.05 6.43 -2.82
N THR A 54 -17.69 7.47 -3.33
CA THR A 54 -18.75 8.21 -2.64
C THR A 54 -20.11 8.05 -3.32
N SER A 55 -20.28 7.04 -4.20
CA SER A 55 -21.58 6.80 -4.82
C SER A 55 -22.66 6.51 -3.77
N GLU A 56 -23.86 7.02 -3.99
CA GLU A 56 -24.98 6.83 -3.06
C GLU A 56 -25.30 5.34 -2.87
N ASP A 57 -25.24 4.56 -3.93
CA ASP A 57 -25.51 3.11 -3.88
C ASP A 57 -24.47 2.38 -3.04
N TRP A 58 -23.18 2.77 -3.17
CA TRP A 58 -22.11 2.22 -2.35
C TRP A 58 -22.32 2.51 -0.86
N ILE A 59 -22.68 3.77 -0.52
CA ILE A 59 -22.93 4.20 0.85
C ILE A 59 -24.17 3.49 1.43
N LYS A 60 -25.27 3.42 0.69
CA LYS A 60 -26.53 2.77 1.11
C LYS A 60 -26.33 1.28 1.37
N ASN A 61 -25.64 0.59 0.47
CA ASN A 61 -25.40 -0.86 0.58
C ASN A 61 -24.54 -1.23 1.80
N ARG A 62 -23.83 -0.28 2.41
CA ARG A 62 -22.97 -0.49 3.56
C ARG A 62 -23.52 0.07 4.88
N ASN A 63 -24.77 0.50 4.91
CA ASN A 63 -25.42 1.05 6.10
C ASN A 63 -24.56 2.10 6.82
N ASN A 64 -23.80 2.91 6.10
CA ASN A 64 -22.89 3.94 6.59
C ASN A 64 -21.77 3.45 7.55
N ARG A 65 -21.57 2.15 7.73
CA ARG A 65 -20.66 1.60 8.74
C ARG A 65 -19.18 1.82 8.44
N TYR A 66 -18.81 2.05 7.20
CA TYR A 66 -17.41 2.15 6.76
C TYR A 66 -17.12 3.47 6.05
N THR A 67 -18.01 4.42 6.17
CA THR A 67 -17.79 5.74 5.59
C THR A 67 -16.65 6.44 6.32
N THR A 68 -15.77 7.01 5.54
CA THR A 68 -14.80 8.03 5.95
C THR A 68 -14.80 9.10 4.87
N TYR A 69 -14.21 10.22 5.14
CA TYR A 69 -14.14 11.32 4.18
C TYR A 69 -12.71 11.87 4.11
N VAL A 70 -12.40 12.50 3.00
CA VAL A 70 -11.13 13.20 2.84
C VAL A 70 -11.18 14.50 3.62
N THR A 71 -10.27 14.64 4.57
CA THR A 71 -10.15 15.86 5.41
C THR A 71 -9.24 16.90 4.78
N SER A 72 -8.21 16.45 4.07
CA SER A 72 -7.26 17.31 3.37
C SER A 72 -6.52 16.56 2.25
N LYS A 73 -5.81 17.33 1.41
CA LYS A 73 -4.88 16.78 0.42
C LYS A 73 -3.49 17.32 0.72
N GLN A 74 -2.53 16.43 0.81
CA GLN A 74 -1.14 16.75 1.04
C GLN A 74 -0.32 16.47 -0.23
N LYS A 75 0.54 17.40 -0.63
CA LYS A 75 1.52 17.16 -1.67
C LYS A 75 2.69 16.39 -1.08
N VAL A 76 2.97 15.19 -1.59
CA VAL A 76 4.02 14.29 -1.10
C VAL A 76 4.96 13.91 -2.22
N LYS A 77 6.21 13.63 -1.87
CA LYS A 77 7.17 13.03 -2.79
C LYS A 77 6.91 11.54 -2.92
N VAL A 78 7.06 11.05 -4.13
CA VAL A 78 7.02 9.62 -4.45
C VAL A 78 8.37 9.20 -4.97
N PHE A 79 8.89 8.07 -4.49
CA PHE A 79 10.10 7.44 -5.00
C PHE A 79 9.80 6.00 -5.43
N THR A 80 10.67 5.41 -6.24
CA THR A 80 10.60 3.98 -6.53
C THR A 80 11.41 3.18 -5.51
N ILE A 81 11.08 1.91 -5.33
CA ILE A 81 11.93 1.00 -4.52
C ILE A 81 13.32 0.88 -5.18
N ASP A 82 13.36 0.74 -6.50
CA ASP A 82 14.61 0.62 -7.25
C ASP A 82 15.56 1.80 -6.99
N ASP A 83 15.06 3.04 -7.09
CA ASP A 83 15.87 4.24 -6.86
C ASP A 83 16.27 4.41 -5.40
N TYR A 84 15.32 4.17 -4.47
CA TYR A 84 15.60 4.28 -3.04
C TYR A 84 16.68 3.29 -2.60
N CYS A 85 16.55 2.04 -2.99
CA CYS A 85 17.51 1.02 -2.63
C CYS A 85 18.89 1.28 -3.25
N LYS A 86 18.93 1.76 -4.50
CA LYS A 86 20.18 2.17 -5.15
C LYS A 86 20.86 3.32 -4.40
N ASP A 87 20.11 4.37 -4.02
CA ASP A 87 20.62 5.52 -3.25
C ASP A 87 21.17 5.10 -1.89
N LYS A 88 20.51 4.16 -1.22
CA LYS A 88 20.89 3.68 0.13
C LYS A 88 21.89 2.51 0.11
N GLY A 89 22.30 2.01 -1.05
CA GLY A 89 23.17 0.84 -1.16
C GLY A 89 22.55 -0.44 -0.60
N ILE A 90 21.21 -0.55 -0.64
CA ILE A 90 20.49 -1.75 -0.21
C ILE A 90 20.54 -2.76 -1.35
N ASN A 91 21.18 -3.90 -1.16
CA ASN A 91 21.34 -4.90 -2.21
C ASN A 91 20.18 -5.89 -2.29
N GLU A 92 19.55 -6.21 -1.16
CA GLU A 92 18.49 -7.20 -1.03
C GLU A 92 17.41 -6.70 -0.06
N ILE A 93 16.18 -7.18 -0.25
CA ILE A 93 15.02 -6.97 0.61
C ILE A 93 14.51 -8.35 1.04
N ASP A 94 14.62 -8.69 2.32
CA ASP A 94 14.09 -9.96 2.83
C ASP A 94 12.56 -9.95 2.82
N LEU A 95 11.93 -8.83 3.18
CA LEU A 95 10.48 -8.69 3.22
C LEU A 95 10.07 -7.31 2.74
N LEU A 96 9.24 -7.27 1.70
CA LEU A 96 8.50 -6.11 1.26
C LEU A 96 7.04 -6.24 1.74
N LYS A 97 6.67 -5.52 2.80
CA LYS A 97 5.27 -5.41 3.23
C LYS A 97 4.65 -4.13 2.70
N MET A 98 3.52 -4.27 2.03
CA MET A 98 2.73 -3.17 1.47
C MET A 98 1.31 -3.20 2.05
N ASP A 99 0.87 -2.04 2.54
CA ASP A 99 -0.46 -1.78 3.07
C ASP A 99 -0.74 -0.31 2.75
N THR A 100 -1.00 -0.05 1.48
CA THR A 100 -0.99 1.30 0.90
C THR A 100 -2.33 1.70 0.30
N GLN A 101 -3.36 0.94 0.69
CA GLN A 101 -4.73 1.24 0.36
C GLN A 101 -4.97 1.36 -1.15
N GLY A 102 -4.54 0.32 -1.87
CA GLY A 102 -4.75 0.16 -3.31
C GLY A 102 -3.57 0.59 -4.19
N TYR A 103 -2.46 1.10 -3.63
CA TYR A 103 -1.32 1.59 -4.41
C TYR A 103 -0.18 0.55 -4.55
N GLU A 104 -0.40 -0.67 -4.10
CA GLU A 104 0.56 -1.80 -4.09
C GLU A 104 1.07 -2.13 -5.49
N ASP A 105 0.18 -2.10 -6.49
CA ASP A 105 0.50 -2.28 -7.91
C ASP A 105 1.62 -1.30 -8.38
N LYS A 106 1.49 -0.03 -8.00
CA LYS A 106 2.45 1.02 -8.39
C LYS A 106 3.79 0.85 -7.68
N ILE A 107 3.78 0.35 -6.45
CA ILE A 107 5.02 0.05 -5.71
C ILE A 107 5.75 -1.13 -6.36
N LEU A 108 5.04 -2.18 -6.73
CA LEU A 108 5.62 -3.32 -7.44
C LEU A 108 6.15 -2.93 -8.82
N GLU A 109 5.44 -2.07 -9.55
CA GLU A 109 5.92 -1.50 -10.81
C GLU A 109 7.25 -0.74 -10.62
N GLY A 110 7.39 0.01 -9.51
CA GLY A 110 8.61 0.74 -9.14
C GLY A 110 9.71 -0.11 -8.50
N SER A 111 9.51 -1.41 -8.38
CA SER A 111 10.49 -2.38 -7.86
C SER A 111 10.93 -3.42 -8.90
N ILE A 112 10.65 -3.16 -10.17
CA ILE A 112 10.78 -4.16 -11.24
C ILE A 112 12.22 -4.68 -11.40
N ASN A 113 13.25 -3.86 -11.18
CA ASN A 113 14.64 -4.31 -11.25
C ASN A 113 14.99 -5.23 -10.08
N TYR A 114 14.45 -4.95 -8.88
CA TYR A 114 14.65 -5.81 -7.71
C TYR A 114 13.91 -7.13 -7.86
N LEU A 115 12.69 -7.11 -8.41
CA LEU A 115 11.93 -8.32 -8.71
C LEU A 115 12.64 -9.21 -9.76
N LYS A 116 13.05 -8.62 -10.89
CA LYS A 116 13.70 -9.36 -11.98
C LYS A 116 15.06 -9.96 -11.62
N ASN A 117 15.73 -9.42 -10.63
CA ASN A 117 17.06 -9.87 -10.23
C ASN A 117 17.04 -10.66 -8.90
N ASP A 118 15.89 -11.20 -8.51
CA ASP A 118 15.68 -12.01 -7.30
C ASP A 118 16.17 -11.32 -6.01
N LYS A 119 16.06 -9.98 -5.95
CA LYS A 119 16.53 -9.18 -4.81
C LYS A 119 15.46 -8.93 -3.75
N ILE A 120 14.23 -9.38 -3.97
CA ILE A 120 13.15 -9.39 -2.99
C ILE A 120 12.80 -10.86 -2.72
N LYS A 121 12.84 -11.28 -1.45
CA LYS A 121 12.61 -12.68 -1.07
C LYS A 121 11.15 -12.96 -0.72
N PHE A 122 10.53 -12.05 0.02
CA PHE A 122 9.14 -12.17 0.43
C PHE A 122 8.36 -10.89 0.15
N VAL A 123 7.10 -11.04 -0.25
CA VAL A 123 6.15 -9.94 -0.42
C VAL A 123 4.89 -10.23 0.40
N ILE A 124 4.46 -9.25 1.17
CA ILE A 124 3.13 -9.20 1.80
C ILE A 124 2.42 -7.99 1.25
N ALA A 125 1.23 -8.19 0.69
CA ALA A 125 0.39 -7.11 0.19
C ALA A 125 -1.02 -7.20 0.77
N GLU A 126 -1.63 -6.07 1.11
CA GLU A 126 -3.07 -6.01 1.36
C GLU A 126 -3.80 -5.96 0.02
N ILE A 127 -4.83 -6.81 -0.14
CA ILE A 127 -5.76 -6.78 -1.27
C ILE A 127 -7.14 -6.40 -0.76
N ILE A 128 -7.76 -5.45 -1.42
CA ILE A 128 -9.12 -4.99 -1.12
C ILE A 128 -10.06 -5.55 -2.20
N PHE A 129 -11.00 -6.43 -1.83
CA PHE A 129 -11.91 -7.12 -2.74
C PHE A 129 -13.18 -6.32 -3.05
N ASN A 130 -13.12 -5.01 -2.94
CA ASN A 130 -14.28 -4.16 -3.17
C ASN A 130 -13.87 -2.79 -3.75
N ASP A 131 -14.87 -2.07 -4.19
CA ASP A 131 -14.79 -0.76 -4.81
C ASP A 131 -14.71 0.40 -3.80
N TYR A 132 -13.90 0.26 -2.75
CA TYR A 132 -13.73 1.30 -1.72
C TYR A 132 -13.12 2.59 -2.28
N TYR A 133 -12.29 2.47 -3.30
CA TYR A 133 -11.69 3.57 -4.04
C TYR A 133 -12.26 3.65 -5.45
N ASP A 134 -12.13 4.79 -6.10
CA ASP A 134 -12.59 5.04 -7.47
C ASP A 134 -11.79 4.26 -8.53
N GLU A 135 -10.54 3.91 -8.21
CA GLU A 135 -9.75 2.96 -8.99
C GLU A 135 -9.88 1.56 -8.39
N TYR A 136 -10.29 0.63 -9.23
CA TYR A 136 -10.50 -0.76 -8.83
C TYR A 136 -9.19 -1.52 -8.87
N PHE A 137 -8.74 -1.97 -7.70
CA PHE A 137 -7.53 -2.75 -7.54
C PHE A 137 -7.87 -4.24 -7.47
N LEU A 138 -7.38 -5.01 -8.45
CA LEU A 138 -7.64 -6.44 -8.56
C LEU A 138 -6.46 -7.27 -8.04
N PHE A 139 -6.74 -8.49 -7.62
CA PHE A 139 -5.73 -9.49 -7.28
C PHE A 139 -4.69 -9.66 -8.41
N SER A 140 -5.17 -9.70 -9.66
CA SER A 140 -4.33 -9.77 -10.84
C SER A 140 -3.34 -8.61 -10.99
N ASN A 141 -3.60 -7.45 -10.38
CA ASN A 141 -2.68 -6.32 -10.39
C ASN A 141 -1.39 -6.60 -9.60
N ILE A 142 -1.47 -7.45 -8.57
CA ILE A 142 -0.29 -7.94 -7.85
C ILE A 142 0.39 -9.04 -8.66
N GLU A 143 -0.38 -10.02 -9.11
CA GLU A 143 0.16 -11.22 -9.76
C GLU A 143 0.89 -10.93 -11.07
N LYS A 144 0.44 -9.94 -11.85
CA LYS A 144 1.13 -9.54 -13.10
C LYS A 144 2.59 -9.10 -12.89
N HIS A 145 2.94 -8.65 -11.67
CA HIS A 145 4.32 -8.29 -11.31
C HIS A 145 5.08 -9.44 -10.66
N LEU A 146 4.41 -10.23 -9.83
CA LEU A 146 5.07 -11.24 -9.00
C LEU A 146 5.26 -12.57 -9.73
N VAL A 147 4.21 -13.08 -10.38
CA VAL A 147 4.25 -14.40 -11.03
C VAL A 147 5.31 -14.51 -12.15
N PRO A 148 5.46 -13.51 -13.04
CA PRO A 148 6.52 -13.53 -14.04
C PRO A 148 7.96 -13.47 -13.48
N ASN A 149 8.10 -13.05 -12.21
CA ASN A 149 9.36 -12.95 -11.49
C ASN A 149 9.52 -14.09 -10.47
N ASN A 150 8.95 -15.27 -10.76
CA ASN A 150 9.06 -16.52 -10.02
C ASN A 150 8.41 -16.55 -8.62
N PHE A 151 7.70 -15.50 -8.22
CA PHE A 151 6.96 -15.52 -6.97
C PHE A 151 5.73 -16.44 -7.06
N ARG A 152 5.44 -17.12 -5.97
CA ARG A 152 4.26 -17.96 -5.80
C ARG A 152 3.47 -17.52 -4.58
N LEU A 153 2.16 -17.54 -4.69
CA LEU A 153 1.28 -17.35 -3.53
C LEU A 153 1.46 -18.54 -2.59
N VAL A 154 1.91 -18.24 -1.36
CA VAL A 154 2.17 -19.26 -0.33
C VAL A 154 1.22 -19.16 0.86
N GLY A 155 0.44 -18.11 0.96
CA GLY A 155 -0.54 -17.94 2.01
C GLY A 155 -1.48 -16.76 1.78
N MET A 156 -2.61 -16.79 2.49
CA MET A 156 -3.60 -15.73 2.49
C MET A 156 -4.24 -15.65 3.88
N GLU A 157 -4.30 -14.45 4.44
CA GLU A 157 -5.02 -14.15 5.67
C GLU A 157 -6.20 -13.24 5.37
N ILE A 158 -7.40 -13.77 5.53
CA ILE A 158 -8.63 -13.06 5.23
C ILE A 158 -8.97 -12.10 6.37
N ASN A 159 -9.16 -10.84 6.04
CA ASN A 159 -9.63 -9.84 6.99
C ASN A 159 -11.11 -10.10 7.31
N ASN A 160 -11.40 -10.53 8.55
CA ASN A 160 -12.74 -10.92 9.03
C ASN A 160 -13.69 -9.73 9.23
N ASN A 161 -13.81 -8.85 8.26
CA ASN A 161 -14.84 -7.82 8.26
C ASN A 161 -15.98 -8.30 7.34
N ASN A 162 -16.90 -9.12 7.84
CA ASN A 162 -18.13 -9.49 7.18
C ASN A 162 -19.00 -8.25 6.97
N ILE A 163 -18.76 -7.52 5.88
CA ILE A 163 -19.57 -6.37 5.49
C ILE A 163 -20.85 -6.83 4.81
N PHE A 164 -20.76 -7.95 4.08
CA PHE A 164 -21.87 -8.62 3.41
C PHE A 164 -21.92 -10.09 3.83
N GLN A 165 -23.09 -10.70 3.78
CA GLN A 165 -23.27 -12.12 4.07
C GLN A 165 -22.29 -12.98 3.26
N GLY A 166 -21.17 -13.37 3.88
CA GLY A 166 -20.13 -14.19 3.28
C GLY A 166 -19.13 -13.49 2.36
N ALA A 167 -19.20 -12.18 2.14
CA ALA A 167 -18.23 -11.46 1.34
C ALA A 167 -17.02 -11.02 2.18
N VAL A 168 -15.82 -11.19 1.64
CA VAL A 168 -14.56 -10.79 2.25
C VAL A 168 -14.24 -9.36 1.81
N PHE A 169 -13.87 -8.49 2.77
CA PHE A 169 -13.49 -7.11 2.46
C PHE A 169 -12.09 -7.04 1.83
N GLY A 170 -11.14 -7.76 2.39
CA GLY A 170 -9.77 -7.79 1.94
C GLY A 170 -9.00 -8.95 2.56
N ALA A 171 -7.79 -9.12 2.11
CA ALA A 171 -6.86 -10.13 2.61
C ALA A 171 -5.43 -9.62 2.58
N ASN A 172 -4.60 -10.08 3.51
CA ASN A 172 -3.17 -10.06 3.34
C ASN A 172 -2.75 -11.29 2.53
N VAL A 173 -1.99 -11.10 1.47
CA VAL A 173 -1.46 -12.17 0.62
C VAL A 173 0.04 -12.24 0.75
N TYR A 174 0.56 -13.47 0.77
CA TYR A 174 1.95 -13.78 1.04
C TYR A 174 2.56 -14.47 -0.17
N TYR A 175 3.63 -13.89 -0.70
CA TYR A 175 4.37 -14.43 -1.84
C TYR A 175 5.83 -14.67 -1.49
N MET A 176 6.36 -15.77 -2.05
CA MET A 176 7.76 -16.14 -1.94
C MET A 176 8.29 -16.65 -3.29
#